data_4c6e25fd3dbfb3f3c4d3964933a4e2c1
#
_entry.id   4c6e25fd3dbfb3f3c4d3964933a4e2c1
#
_cell.length_a   1.000
_cell.length_b   1.000
_cell.length_c   1.000
_cell.angle_alpha   90.00
_cell.angle_beta   90.00
_cell.angle_gamma   90.00
#
_symmetry.space_group_name_H-M   'P 1'
#
loop_
_entity.id
_entity.type
_entity.pdbx_description
1 polymer ?
#
loop_
_entity_poly.entity_id
_entity_poly.type
_entity_poly.pdbx_seq_one_letter_code
_entity_poly.pdbx_strand_id
1 'polypeptide(L)'
;MEKNENINVEILTTSDMHSHFLNGDYGSNIYRAGTYVNQVRAQNHRVILLDSGGSLAGSLAAYYYAIVAPYKRHPMIKLMNRMHYDASGVSPSEFKFGLSFLTRSIALARFPWLSANIEYNVTKEPYFSTPYCIKHFGDLKIAIVGVTADGLMENEYSEMEQDVSIEKTLVASKRWIRYIHEVEEPDFLIVIYHGGLNKISNSTKNKKASSNEAEKLMEELGVIDLMITAHQHQTIVGQDHETYYVQAGQDAKELVHLSINFKKRTTTYDVESIDSKVIDLNEYEEDQELLDLTFYDRKAVAYWSQEIISDKGLMLSVNGLQDLVCQTHPFSQLLHDAIHLAFDNDITCVHVPMNGEKGLSGQIRNEDLYHAYPYPDKPMDMTISGQNIKDILEYSYSHLDFVNEQLSLTIIDETLCTMWQGFNYEIDMNQEPGQRVMLDQIDLTKSYRVTMTDYCYRNYKNYLKNAIIHESYDETMNTLIAEKLRDPNYRISCSDNFVVKNR
;
A
#
# COMPACT_ATOMS: atom_id res chain seq x y z
N MET A 1 15.90 -44.09 -29.45
CA MET A 1 16.58 -42.82 -29.10
C MET A 1 15.50 -41.89 -28.66
N GLU A 2 15.26 -41.81 -27.35
CA GLU A 2 14.39 -40.78 -26.79
C GLU A 2 15.03 -39.41 -27.08
N LYS A 3 14.32 -38.56 -27.80
CA LYS A 3 14.73 -37.14 -27.88
C LYS A 3 14.67 -36.60 -26.45
N ASN A 4 15.83 -36.31 -25.86
CA ASN A 4 15.94 -35.44 -24.70
C ASN A 4 15.37 -34.07 -25.12
N GLU A 5 14.11 -33.85 -24.88
CA GLU A 5 13.49 -32.53 -25.15
C GLU A 5 13.79 -31.63 -23.95
N ASN A 6 14.86 -30.85 -24.08
CA ASN A 6 15.06 -29.72 -23.18
C ASN A 6 13.97 -28.66 -23.45
N ILE A 7 13.36 -28.15 -22.40
CA ILE A 7 12.36 -27.08 -22.46
C ILE A 7 12.97 -25.84 -21.84
N ASN A 8 12.98 -24.76 -22.59
CA ASN A 8 13.30 -23.44 -22.08
C ASN A 8 12.01 -22.67 -21.77
N VAL A 9 11.92 -22.09 -20.58
CA VAL A 9 10.81 -21.24 -20.12
C VAL A 9 11.38 -19.89 -19.70
N GLU A 10 10.77 -18.81 -20.20
CA GLU A 10 11.08 -17.43 -19.82
C GLU A 10 10.10 -16.96 -18.77
N ILE A 11 10.59 -16.47 -17.63
CA ILE A 11 9.77 -15.88 -16.58
C ILE A 11 10.12 -14.40 -16.45
N LEU A 12 9.09 -13.56 -16.59
CA LEU A 12 9.19 -12.11 -16.48
C LEU A 12 8.41 -11.69 -15.23
N THR A 13 8.96 -10.81 -14.40
CA THR A 13 8.26 -10.34 -13.20
C THR A 13 8.36 -8.83 -13.03
N THR A 14 7.20 -8.23 -12.67
CA THR A 14 7.05 -6.86 -12.19
C THR A 14 6.64 -6.86 -10.71
N SER A 15 6.76 -5.72 -10.04
CA SER A 15 6.38 -5.52 -8.66
C SER A 15 5.99 -4.07 -8.40
N ASP A 16 5.14 -3.85 -7.41
CA ASP A 16 4.89 -2.52 -6.83
C ASP A 16 4.69 -1.43 -7.89
N MET A 17 3.81 -1.68 -8.86
CA MET A 17 3.55 -0.76 -9.98
C MET A 17 2.74 0.48 -9.56
N HIS A 18 2.12 0.46 -8.37
CA HIS A 18 1.42 1.58 -7.71
C HIS A 18 0.43 2.35 -8.59
N SER A 19 -0.10 1.72 -9.65
CA SER A 19 -0.96 2.37 -10.65
C SER A 19 -0.31 3.54 -11.38
N HIS A 20 1.01 3.56 -11.46
CA HIS A 20 1.74 4.55 -12.25
C HIS A 20 1.65 4.19 -13.73
N PHE A 21 0.67 4.75 -14.43
CA PHE A 21 0.49 4.59 -15.88
C PHE A 21 0.32 5.93 -16.61
N LEU A 22 0.50 7.07 -15.93
CA LEU A 22 0.52 8.37 -16.57
C LEU A 22 1.91 8.64 -17.15
N ASN A 23 1.97 9.23 -18.35
CA ASN A 23 3.24 9.61 -18.96
C ASN A 23 3.96 10.64 -18.08
N GLY A 24 5.23 10.36 -17.75
CA GLY A 24 6.04 11.22 -16.91
C GLY A 24 5.81 11.06 -15.41
N ASP A 25 4.87 10.21 -14.99
CA ASP A 25 4.58 9.97 -13.59
C ASP A 25 5.65 9.08 -12.96
N TYR A 26 6.51 9.67 -12.14
CA TYR A 26 7.60 9.00 -11.40
C TYR A 26 8.51 8.06 -12.22
N GLY A 27 8.55 8.23 -13.55
CA GLY A 27 9.33 7.38 -14.45
C GLY A 27 8.71 5.99 -14.68
N SER A 28 7.39 5.85 -14.54
CA SER A 28 6.69 4.60 -14.85
C SER A 28 6.90 4.17 -16.28
N ASN A 29 7.25 2.91 -16.46
CA ASN A 29 7.61 2.31 -17.75
C ASN A 29 6.73 1.12 -18.14
N ILE A 30 5.49 1.04 -17.62
CA ILE A 30 4.57 -0.08 -17.92
C ILE A 30 4.35 -0.28 -19.44
N TYR A 31 4.34 0.81 -20.22
CA TYR A 31 4.21 0.75 -21.67
C TYR A 31 5.46 0.17 -22.32
N ARG A 32 6.64 0.46 -21.79
CA ARG A 32 7.94 -0.08 -22.23
C ARG A 32 8.09 -1.54 -21.83
N ALA A 33 7.55 -1.92 -20.66
CA ALA A 33 7.44 -3.32 -20.26
C ALA A 33 6.63 -4.13 -21.29
N GLY A 34 5.54 -3.56 -21.82
CA GLY A 34 4.74 -4.17 -22.88
C GLY A 34 5.58 -4.49 -24.10
N THR A 35 6.41 -3.56 -24.58
CA THR A 35 7.31 -3.76 -25.72
C THR A 35 8.30 -4.89 -25.45
N TYR A 36 8.95 -4.90 -24.27
CA TYR A 36 9.89 -5.95 -23.91
C TYR A 36 9.23 -7.33 -23.85
N VAL A 37 8.09 -7.43 -23.16
CA VAL A 37 7.32 -8.69 -23.07
C VAL A 37 6.95 -9.22 -24.45
N ASN A 38 6.51 -8.36 -25.37
CA ASN A 38 6.18 -8.73 -26.74
C ASN A 38 7.42 -9.23 -27.52
N GLN A 39 8.59 -8.62 -27.32
CA GLN A 39 9.85 -9.07 -27.93
C GLN A 39 10.24 -10.47 -27.43
N VAL A 40 10.14 -10.75 -26.13
CA VAL A 40 10.43 -12.07 -25.54
C VAL A 40 9.46 -13.13 -26.11
N ARG A 41 8.17 -12.82 -26.16
CA ARG A 41 7.14 -13.72 -26.71
C ARG A 41 7.30 -14.03 -28.20
N ALA A 42 7.85 -13.08 -28.95
CA ALA A 42 8.18 -13.31 -30.37
C ALA A 42 9.34 -14.32 -30.56
N GLN A 43 10.21 -14.44 -29.57
CA GLN A 43 11.37 -15.32 -29.60
C GLN A 43 11.07 -16.69 -28.93
N ASN A 44 10.26 -16.71 -27.88
CA ASN A 44 9.87 -17.91 -27.14
C ASN A 44 8.37 -17.90 -26.82
N HIS A 45 7.69 -19.01 -27.11
CA HIS A 45 6.25 -19.15 -26.81
C HIS A 45 5.97 -19.62 -25.39
N ARG A 46 7.02 -20.02 -24.62
CA ARG A 46 6.90 -20.47 -23.24
C ARG A 46 7.33 -19.36 -22.31
N VAL A 47 6.45 -18.38 -22.17
CA VAL A 47 6.66 -17.20 -21.34
C VAL A 47 5.62 -17.17 -20.23
N ILE A 48 6.06 -16.96 -19.00
CA ILE A 48 5.23 -16.69 -17.84
C ILE A 48 5.50 -15.24 -17.42
N LEU A 49 4.45 -14.43 -17.34
CA LEU A 49 4.51 -13.03 -16.89
C LEU A 49 3.78 -12.89 -15.55
N LEU A 50 4.52 -12.54 -14.51
CA LEU A 50 4.03 -12.45 -13.13
C LEU A 50 4.13 -11.04 -12.59
N ASP A 51 3.26 -10.74 -11.64
CA ASP A 51 3.34 -9.54 -10.80
C ASP A 51 3.36 -9.94 -9.33
N SER A 52 4.16 -9.29 -8.51
CA SER A 52 4.24 -9.64 -7.09
C SER A 52 3.30 -8.83 -6.18
N GLY A 53 2.36 -8.07 -6.77
CA GLY A 53 1.40 -7.25 -6.05
C GLY A 53 1.84 -5.79 -5.92
N GLY A 54 0.97 -4.94 -5.36
CA GLY A 54 1.20 -3.49 -5.25
C GLY A 54 0.82 -2.72 -6.52
N SER A 55 -0.15 -3.22 -7.30
CA SER A 55 -0.48 -2.65 -8.61
C SER A 55 -1.66 -1.67 -8.61
N LEU A 56 -2.58 -1.72 -7.63
CA LEU A 56 -3.86 -0.98 -7.68
C LEU A 56 -3.91 0.30 -6.86
N ALA A 57 -2.93 0.56 -6.00
CA ALA A 57 -2.90 1.74 -5.13
C ALA A 57 -1.49 2.34 -5.07
N GLY A 58 -1.40 3.66 -4.80
CA GLY A 58 -0.12 4.35 -4.61
C GLY A 58 0.05 5.62 -5.46
N SER A 59 -0.84 5.89 -6.41
CA SER A 59 -0.76 7.07 -7.28
C SER A 59 -2.04 7.91 -7.26
N LEU A 60 -1.93 9.14 -7.78
CA LEU A 60 -3.06 10.02 -8.05
C LEU A 60 -4.09 9.34 -8.97
N ALA A 61 -3.61 8.57 -9.93
CA ALA A 61 -4.48 7.84 -10.86
C ALA A 61 -5.26 6.72 -10.14
N ALA A 62 -4.63 6.01 -9.20
CA ALA A 62 -5.31 5.03 -8.36
C ALA A 62 -6.44 5.68 -7.56
N TYR A 63 -6.16 6.82 -6.92
CA TYR A 63 -7.17 7.60 -6.19
C TYR A 63 -8.34 8.00 -7.09
N TYR A 64 -8.07 8.52 -8.29
CA TYR A 64 -9.11 8.89 -9.24
C TYR A 64 -10.05 7.72 -9.56
N TYR A 65 -9.50 6.53 -9.84
CA TYR A 65 -10.32 5.36 -10.19
C TYR A 65 -10.98 4.69 -8.98
N ALA A 66 -10.46 4.89 -7.79
CA ALA A 66 -11.05 4.34 -6.58
C ALA A 66 -12.17 5.24 -6.00
N ILE A 67 -11.96 6.56 -5.99
CA ILE A 67 -12.81 7.52 -5.28
C ILE A 67 -13.61 8.39 -6.24
N VAL A 68 -12.98 8.99 -7.26
CA VAL A 68 -13.63 9.97 -8.14
C VAL A 68 -14.47 9.30 -9.23
N ALA A 69 -13.98 8.23 -9.82
CA ALA A 69 -14.65 7.51 -10.89
C ALA A 69 -14.71 5.99 -10.64
N PRO A 70 -15.24 5.55 -9.47
CA PRO A 70 -15.21 4.15 -9.04
C PRO A 70 -16.00 3.18 -9.94
N TYR A 71 -16.89 3.70 -10.78
CA TYR A 71 -17.67 2.92 -11.76
C TYR A 71 -16.88 2.54 -13.02
N LYS A 72 -15.69 3.12 -13.25
CA LYS A 72 -14.84 2.82 -14.40
C LYS A 72 -13.94 1.61 -14.12
N ARG A 73 -13.56 0.92 -15.21
CA ARG A 73 -12.54 -0.14 -15.12
C ARG A 73 -11.19 0.45 -14.82
N HIS A 74 -10.48 -0.14 -13.87
CA HIS A 74 -9.14 0.29 -13.49
C HIS A 74 -8.14 0.09 -14.66
N PRO A 75 -7.38 1.13 -15.07
CA PRO A 75 -6.48 1.04 -16.23
C PRO A 75 -5.36 0.02 -16.07
N MET A 76 -4.81 -0.17 -14.86
CA MET A 76 -3.81 -1.22 -14.63
C MET A 76 -4.36 -2.60 -14.98
N ILE A 77 -5.60 -2.91 -14.60
CA ILE A 77 -6.24 -4.18 -14.99
C ILE A 77 -6.40 -4.29 -16.51
N LYS A 78 -6.70 -3.18 -17.23
CA LYS A 78 -6.75 -3.20 -18.70
C LYS A 78 -5.37 -3.51 -19.29
N LEU A 79 -4.32 -2.85 -18.78
CA LEU A 79 -2.93 -3.04 -19.23
C LEU A 79 -2.45 -4.47 -18.92
N MET A 80 -2.58 -4.94 -17.70
CA MET A 80 -2.19 -6.29 -17.30
C MET A 80 -2.93 -7.37 -18.11
N ASN A 81 -4.25 -7.19 -18.34
CA ASN A 81 -5.03 -8.08 -19.21
C ASN A 81 -4.51 -8.07 -20.66
N ARG A 82 -4.15 -6.90 -21.21
CA ARG A 82 -3.63 -6.79 -22.58
C ARG A 82 -2.23 -7.35 -22.72
N MET A 83 -1.40 -7.20 -21.68
CA MET A 83 -0.07 -7.79 -21.60
C MET A 83 -0.11 -9.29 -21.32
N HIS A 84 -1.29 -9.88 -21.05
CA HIS A 84 -1.47 -11.30 -20.73
C HIS A 84 -0.62 -11.75 -19.54
N TYR A 85 -0.79 -11.08 -18.39
CA TYR A 85 -0.25 -11.58 -17.13
C TYR A 85 -0.83 -12.97 -16.81
N ASP A 86 0.00 -13.82 -16.23
CA ASP A 86 -0.36 -15.20 -15.89
C ASP A 86 -0.86 -15.32 -14.46
N ALA A 87 -0.35 -14.51 -13.55
CA ALA A 87 -0.82 -14.35 -12.17
C ALA A 87 -0.29 -13.06 -11.55
N SER A 88 -0.94 -12.63 -10.46
CA SER A 88 -0.47 -11.55 -9.58
C SER A 88 -0.52 -12.02 -8.12
N GLY A 89 0.50 -11.65 -7.33
CA GLY A 89 0.42 -11.67 -5.87
C GLY A 89 -0.52 -10.57 -5.35
N VAL A 90 -0.72 -10.57 -4.05
CA VAL A 90 -1.56 -9.59 -3.35
C VAL A 90 -0.72 -8.82 -2.35
N SER A 91 -0.72 -7.49 -2.46
CA SER A 91 -0.12 -6.58 -1.50
C SER A 91 -1.18 -6.05 -0.53
N PRO A 92 -0.81 -5.67 0.68
CA PRO A 92 -1.68 -4.88 1.55
C PRO A 92 -2.21 -3.60 0.92
N SER A 93 -1.44 -2.95 0.05
CA SER A 93 -1.84 -1.70 -0.62
C SER A 93 -3.08 -1.85 -1.51
N GLU A 94 -3.38 -3.06 -2.02
CA GLU A 94 -4.59 -3.32 -2.80
C GLU A 94 -5.87 -3.05 -1.99
N PHE A 95 -5.80 -3.16 -0.67
CA PHE A 95 -6.94 -2.93 0.20
C PHE A 95 -7.16 -1.46 0.57
N LYS A 96 -6.23 -0.58 0.25
CA LYS A 96 -6.24 0.84 0.63
C LYS A 96 -7.57 1.56 0.34
N PHE A 97 -8.27 1.17 -0.70
CA PHE A 97 -9.55 1.75 -1.11
C PHE A 97 -10.76 0.85 -0.76
N GLY A 98 -10.57 -0.10 0.15
CA GLY A 98 -11.61 -1.00 0.65
C GLY A 98 -11.91 -2.21 -0.25
N LEU A 99 -12.59 -3.19 0.34
CA LEU A 99 -12.90 -4.47 -0.32
C LEU A 99 -13.77 -4.32 -1.57
N SER A 100 -14.72 -3.38 -1.58
CA SER A 100 -15.59 -3.15 -2.73
C SER A 100 -14.81 -2.74 -3.98
N PHE A 101 -13.81 -1.87 -3.82
CA PHE A 101 -12.94 -1.47 -4.92
C PHE A 101 -12.07 -2.63 -5.39
N LEU A 102 -11.44 -3.35 -4.46
CA LEU A 102 -10.59 -4.48 -4.76
C LEU A 102 -11.33 -5.60 -5.47
N THR A 103 -12.44 -6.08 -4.90
CA THR A 103 -13.25 -7.16 -5.48
C THR A 103 -13.73 -6.83 -6.89
N ARG A 104 -14.19 -5.59 -7.11
CA ARG A 104 -14.62 -5.13 -8.44
C ARG A 104 -13.46 -5.07 -9.44
N SER A 105 -12.27 -4.66 -9.00
CA SER A 105 -11.09 -4.60 -9.85
C SER A 105 -10.61 -6.00 -10.24
N ILE A 106 -10.51 -6.90 -9.29
CA ILE A 106 -10.10 -8.31 -9.49
C ILE A 106 -11.08 -9.06 -10.38
N ALA A 107 -12.39 -8.85 -10.22
CA ALA A 107 -13.40 -9.49 -11.06
C ALA A 107 -13.26 -9.17 -12.56
N LEU A 108 -12.52 -8.13 -12.91
CA LEU A 108 -12.24 -7.74 -14.30
C LEU A 108 -10.88 -8.23 -14.81
N ALA A 109 -10.04 -8.81 -13.95
CA ALA A 109 -8.77 -9.43 -14.32
C ALA A 109 -9.02 -10.74 -15.08
N ARG A 110 -8.16 -11.02 -16.08
CA ARG A 110 -8.17 -12.28 -16.85
C ARG A 110 -7.09 -13.24 -16.39
N PHE A 111 -6.52 -12.99 -15.24
CA PHE A 111 -5.50 -13.77 -14.56
C PHE A 111 -5.87 -13.87 -13.08
N PRO A 112 -5.45 -14.94 -12.38
CA PRO A 112 -5.72 -15.08 -10.97
C PRO A 112 -4.89 -14.12 -10.12
N TRP A 113 -5.49 -13.67 -9.04
CA TRP A 113 -4.81 -13.05 -7.91
C TRP A 113 -4.59 -14.12 -6.84
N LEU A 114 -3.35 -14.32 -6.44
CA LEU A 114 -2.94 -15.44 -5.61
C LEU A 114 -2.60 -14.98 -4.20
N SER A 115 -3.30 -15.50 -3.20
CA SER A 115 -2.88 -15.38 -1.81
C SER A 115 -3.37 -16.56 -0.99
N ALA A 116 -2.42 -17.29 -0.41
CA ALA A 116 -2.66 -18.51 0.36
C ALA A 116 -3.05 -18.23 1.81
N ASN A 117 -2.83 -17.02 2.30
CA ASN A 117 -3.02 -16.65 3.70
C ASN A 117 -4.06 -15.54 3.94
N ILE A 118 -4.66 -15.01 2.87
CA ILE A 118 -5.80 -14.10 2.99
C ILE A 118 -7.08 -14.94 2.82
N GLU A 119 -7.89 -15.00 3.87
CA GLU A 119 -9.00 -15.93 3.99
C GLU A 119 -10.31 -15.20 4.34
N TYR A 120 -11.44 -15.76 3.95
CA TYR A 120 -12.72 -15.36 4.54
C TYR A 120 -12.70 -15.60 6.04
N ASN A 121 -13.13 -14.61 6.82
CA ASN A 121 -13.06 -14.70 8.28
C ASN A 121 -13.88 -15.85 8.86
N VAL A 122 -15.01 -16.18 8.27
CA VAL A 122 -15.95 -17.20 8.75
C VAL A 122 -15.58 -18.59 8.26
N THR A 123 -15.37 -18.75 6.94
CA THR A 123 -15.17 -20.07 6.33
C THR A 123 -13.72 -20.55 6.33
N LYS A 124 -12.78 -19.62 6.50
CA LYS A 124 -11.33 -19.87 6.37
C LYS A 124 -10.92 -20.42 4.99
N GLU A 125 -11.75 -20.21 4.00
CA GLU A 125 -11.39 -20.46 2.60
C GLU A 125 -10.60 -19.26 2.03
N PRO A 126 -9.72 -19.49 1.03
CA PRO A 126 -8.98 -18.41 0.39
C PRO A 126 -9.90 -17.32 -0.18
N TYR A 127 -9.67 -16.07 0.19
CA TYR A 127 -10.52 -14.94 -0.22
C TYR A 127 -10.51 -14.71 -1.74
N PHE A 128 -9.36 -14.91 -2.38
CA PHE A 128 -9.18 -14.75 -3.83
C PHE A 128 -9.51 -16.01 -4.64
N SER A 129 -10.29 -16.92 -4.11
CA SER A 129 -10.76 -18.17 -4.70
C SER A 129 -9.66 -19.22 -4.89
N THR A 130 -8.48 -18.84 -5.38
CA THR A 130 -7.37 -19.77 -5.62
C THR A 130 -6.07 -19.23 -5.05
N PRO A 131 -5.37 -19.99 -4.19
CA PRO A 131 -4.08 -19.58 -3.65
C PRO A 131 -2.92 -19.86 -4.59
N TYR A 132 -3.11 -20.72 -5.58
CA TYR A 132 -2.09 -21.11 -6.55
C TYR A 132 -2.71 -21.34 -7.94
N CYS A 133 -1.86 -21.39 -8.95
CA CYS A 133 -2.21 -21.87 -10.28
C CYS A 133 -1.09 -22.75 -10.87
N ILE A 134 -1.46 -23.57 -11.87
CA ILE A 134 -0.54 -24.46 -12.55
C ILE A 134 -0.39 -24.02 -14.01
N LYS A 135 0.86 -23.96 -14.48
CA LYS A 135 1.20 -23.75 -15.89
C LYS A 135 1.78 -25.02 -16.49
N HIS A 136 1.31 -25.37 -17.68
CA HIS A 136 1.77 -26.54 -18.41
C HIS A 136 2.47 -26.15 -19.70
N PHE A 137 3.66 -26.72 -19.93
CA PHE A 137 4.37 -26.66 -21.20
C PHE A 137 4.65 -28.10 -21.69
N GLY A 138 3.66 -28.69 -22.37
CA GLY A 138 3.63 -30.12 -22.60
C GLY A 138 3.46 -30.87 -21.28
N ASP A 139 4.41 -31.77 -20.95
CA ASP A 139 4.39 -32.53 -19.70
C ASP A 139 4.99 -31.74 -18.52
N LEU A 140 5.77 -30.70 -18.77
CA LEU A 140 6.37 -29.85 -17.72
C LEU A 140 5.26 -29.11 -16.95
N LYS A 141 5.25 -29.28 -15.62
CA LYS A 141 4.27 -28.67 -14.71
C LYS A 141 4.95 -27.67 -13.77
N ILE A 142 4.57 -26.40 -13.86
CA ILE A 142 5.07 -25.33 -13.01
C ILE A 142 3.92 -24.84 -12.11
N ALA A 143 4.09 -24.97 -10.80
CA ALA A 143 3.15 -24.41 -9.81
C ALA A 143 3.57 -23.01 -9.41
N ILE A 144 2.58 -22.13 -9.22
CA ILE A 144 2.77 -20.74 -8.78
C ILE A 144 1.81 -20.51 -7.61
N VAL A 145 2.33 -20.19 -6.43
CA VAL A 145 1.53 -19.88 -5.24
C VAL A 145 1.84 -18.48 -4.75
N GLY A 146 0.81 -17.74 -4.32
CA GLY A 146 0.95 -16.40 -3.77
C GLY A 146 0.83 -16.40 -2.25
N VAL A 147 1.62 -15.56 -1.57
CA VAL A 147 1.57 -15.36 -0.11
C VAL A 147 1.84 -13.89 0.20
N THR A 148 1.12 -13.32 1.16
CA THR A 148 1.28 -11.94 1.61
C THR A 148 1.91 -11.91 3.00
N ALA A 149 2.85 -11.00 3.27
CA ALA A 149 3.44 -10.83 4.59
C ALA A 149 2.38 -10.40 5.60
N ASP A 150 2.12 -11.22 6.63
CA ASP A 150 1.08 -10.96 7.61
C ASP A 150 1.34 -9.72 8.46
N GLY A 151 2.59 -9.39 8.74
CA GLY A 151 2.96 -8.18 9.50
C GLY A 151 2.71 -6.86 8.78
N LEU A 152 2.47 -6.86 7.47
CA LEU A 152 2.12 -5.66 6.70
C LEU A 152 0.64 -5.28 6.86
N MET A 153 -0.20 -6.21 7.29
CA MET A 153 -1.65 -6.04 7.31
C MET A 153 -2.19 -5.50 8.65
N GLU A 154 -1.38 -5.47 9.69
CA GLU A 154 -1.84 -5.17 11.05
C GLU A 154 -2.41 -3.74 11.23
N ASN A 155 -2.05 -2.78 10.39
CA ASN A 155 -2.43 -1.37 10.56
C ASN A 155 -3.41 -0.82 9.53
N GLU A 156 -3.78 -1.56 8.49
CA GLU A 156 -4.46 -0.95 7.34
C GLU A 156 -5.99 -1.20 7.29
N TYR A 157 -6.60 -2.13 8.11
CA TYR A 157 -7.87 -2.73 7.67
C TYR A 157 -8.91 -3.05 8.74
N SER A 158 -9.39 -2.08 9.51
CA SER A 158 -10.47 -2.34 10.49
C SER A 158 -11.82 -2.73 9.86
N GLU A 159 -12.15 -2.20 8.67
CA GLU A 159 -13.38 -2.59 7.96
C GLU A 159 -13.32 -4.02 7.42
N MET A 160 -12.12 -4.51 7.14
CA MET A 160 -11.90 -5.84 6.58
C MET A 160 -11.92 -6.96 7.62
N GLU A 161 -11.65 -6.67 8.89
CA GLU A 161 -11.60 -7.68 9.95
C GLU A 161 -12.95 -8.44 10.12
N GLN A 162 -14.05 -7.88 9.63
CA GLN A 162 -15.35 -8.58 9.64
C GLN A 162 -15.41 -9.67 8.58
N ASP A 163 -14.86 -9.40 7.39
CA ASP A 163 -15.01 -10.28 6.22
C ASP A 163 -13.75 -11.10 5.91
N VAL A 164 -12.56 -10.55 6.22
CA VAL A 164 -11.27 -11.11 5.82
C VAL A 164 -10.35 -11.24 7.03
N SER A 165 -9.65 -12.35 7.11
CA SER A 165 -8.57 -12.58 8.08
C SER A 165 -7.29 -12.97 7.38
N ILE A 166 -6.16 -12.77 8.08
CA ILE A 166 -4.85 -13.11 7.56
C ILE A 166 -4.22 -14.14 8.49
N GLU A 167 -3.99 -15.33 7.92
CA GLU A 167 -3.23 -16.37 8.59
C GLU A 167 -1.74 -16.02 8.58
N LYS A 168 -1.00 -16.51 9.57
CA LYS A 168 0.46 -16.34 9.61
C LYS A 168 1.09 -16.89 8.34
N THR A 169 1.92 -16.07 7.69
CA THR A 169 2.58 -16.35 6.40
C THR A 169 3.19 -17.75 6.35
N LEU A 170 4.00 -18.11 7.33
CA LEU A 170 4.67 -19.42 7.38
C LEU A 170 3.68 -20.58 7.54
N VAL A 171 2.60 -20.42 8.29
CA VAL A 171 1.61 -21.49 8.53
C VAL A 171 0.84 -21.80 7.25
N ALA A 172 0.34 -20.77 6.59
CA ALA A 172 -0.35 -20.91 5.31
C ALA A 172 0.58 -21.49 4.23
N SER A 173 1.82 -20.98 4.14
CA SER A 173 2.82 -21.48 3.20
C SER A 173 3.10 -22.98 3.38
N LYS A 174 3.32 -23.43 4.62
CA LYS A 174 3.52 -24.87 4.92
C LYS A 174 2.35 -25.73 4.49
N ARG A 175 1.13 -25.29 4.74
CA ARG A 175 -0.10 -26.00 4.39
C ARG A 175 -0.25 -26.13 2.87
N TRP A 176 -0.17 -25.01 2.14
CA TRP A 176 -0.45 -24.97 0.72
C TRP A 176 0.67 -25.55 -0.12
N ILE A 177 1.93 -25.32 0.22
CA ILE A 177 3.08 -25.90 -0.50
C ILE A 177 3.10 -27.43 -0.35
N ARG A 178 2.80 -27.94 0.85
CA ARG A 178 2.64 -29.39 1.05
C ARG A 178 1.53 -29.94 0.16
N TYR A 179 0.36 -29.31 0.16
CA TYR A 179 -0.77 -29.72 -0.68
C TYR A 179 -0.39 -29.74 -2.17
N ILE A 180 0.29 -28.70 -2.65
CA ILE A 180 0.73 -28.59 -4.04
C ILE A 180 1.68 -29.74 -4.39
N HIS A 181 2.66 -30.06 -3.54
CA HIS A 181 3.56 -31.16 -3.80
C HIS A 181 2.89 -32.54 -3.75
N GLU A 182 1.96 -32.76 -2.81
CA GLU A 182 1.28 -34.06 -2.64
C GLU A 182 0.19 -34.32 -3.70
N VAL A 183 -0.46 -33.27 -4.21
CA VAL A 183 -1.62 -33.40 -5.09
C VAL A 183 -1.29 -33.03 -6.53
N GLU A 184 -0.56 -31.95 -6.73
CA GLU A 184 -0.24 -31.43 -8.06
C GLU A 184 1.06 -32.04 -8.62
N GLU A 185 2.00 -32.45 -7.75
CA GLU A 185 3.30 -33.02 -8.15
C GLU A 185 4.01 -32.16 -9.21
N PRO A 186 4.29 -30.86 -8.94
CA PRO A 186 4.94 -29.99 -9.93
C PRO A 186 6.40 -30.34 -10.12
N ASP A 187 6.94 -30.08 -11.31
CA ASP A 187 8.37 -30.15 -11.61
C ASP A 187 9.13 -28.92 -11.12
N PHE A 188 8.42 -27.78 -10.93
CA PHE A 188 9.01 -26.51 -10.48
C PHE A 188 7.98 -25.69 -9.69
N LEU A 189 8.39 -25.17 -8.54
CA LEU A 189 7.54 -24.38 -7.65
C LEU A 189 8.01 -22.93 -7.56
N ILE A 190 7.14 -21.99 -7.93
CA ILE A 190 7.31 -20.55 -7.78
C ILE A 190 6.47 -20.07 -6.60
N VAL A 191 7.10 -19.37 -5.66
CA VAL A 191 6.38 -18.65 -4.58
C VAL A 191 6.45 -17.16 -4.86
N ILE A 192 5.30 -16.51 -5.05
CA ILE A 192 5.19 -15.06 -5.07
C ILE A 192 4.92 -14.62 -3.62
N TYR A 193 5.89 -13.98 -3.00
CA TYR A 193 5.80 -13.49 -1.64
C TYR A 193 5.78 -11.95 -1.62
N HIS A 194 4.60 -11.35 -1.36
CA HIS A 194 4.57 -9.89 -1.16
C HIS A 194 5.08 -9.54 0.23
N GLY A 195 6.36 -9.44 0.33
CA GLY A 195 7.20 -9.15 1.49
C GLY A 195 8.67 -9.16 1.08
N GLY A 196 9.55 -8.75 1.98
CA GLY A 196 10.96 -8.52 1.66
C GLY A 196 11.93 -9.55 2.21
N LEU A 197 13.20 -9.26 1.95
CA LEU A 197 14.38 -9.97 2.43
C LEU A 197 14.96 -9.24 3.64
N ASN A 198 15.23 -9.97 4.72
CA ASN A 198 15.76 -9.37 5.96
C ASN A 198 17.22 -8.92 5.80
N LYS A 199 18.05 -9.67 5.04
CA LYS A 199 19.47 -9.37 4.82
C LYS A 199 19.73 -8.03 4.13
N ILE A 200 18.73 -7.45 3.46
CA ILE A 200 18.85 -6.24 2.64
C ILE A 200 18.28 -5.00 3.35
N SER A 201 17.66 -5.18 4.49
CA SER A 201 17.18 -4.08 5.33
C SER A 201 18.37 -3.28 5.90
N ASN A 202 18.98 -2.43 5.07
CA ASN A 202 20.01 -1.47 5.49
C ASN A 202 19.46 -0.33 6.37
N SER A 203 18.17 -0.27 6.62
CA SER A 203 17.59 0.70 7.54
C SER A 203 17.48 0.08 8.93
N THR A 204 18.41 0.45 9.81
CA THR A 204 18.33 0.22 11.26
C THR A 204 17.06 0.80 11.91
N LYS A 205 16.18 1.43 11.13
CA LYS A 205 14.97 2.15 11.57
C LYS A 205 13.65 1.43 11.28
N ASN A 206 13.56 0.51 10.34
CA ASN A 206 12.33 -0.24 10.04
C ASN A 206 12.42 -1.69 10.50
N LYS A 207 12.46 -1.90 11.81
CA LYS A 207 12.33 -3.23 12.43
C LYS A 207 10.85 -3.64 12.60
N LYS A 208 10.06 -3.66 11.54
CA LYS A 208 8.93 -4.60 11.49
C LYS A 208 9.48 -5.92 10.94
N ALA A 209 10.04 -6.73 11.82
CA ALA A 209 10.63 -8.04 11.50
C ALA A 209 9.65 -8.98 10.78
N SER A 210 8.35 -8.74 10.91
CA SER A 210 7.28 -9.56 10.34
C SER A 210 6.97 -9.29 8.85
N SER A 211 7.57 -8.27 8.23
CA SER A 211 7.35 -7.98 6.79
C SER A 211 8.46 -8.50 5.87
N ASN A 212 9.58 -8.97 6.43
CA ASN A 212 10.77 -9.37 5.69
C ASN A 212 11.19 -10.78 6.13
N GLU A 213 10.34 -11.77 5.86
CA GLU A 213 10.54 -13.17 6.29
C GLU A 213 10.95 -14.10 5.14
N ALA A 214 11.36 -13.58 3.97
CA ALA A 214 11.66 -14.42 2.80
C ALA A 214 12.72 -15.48 3.10
N GLU A 215 13.82 -15.12 3.78
CA GLU A 215 14.89 -16.08 4.14
C GLU A 215 14.38 -17.19 5.07
N LYS A 216 13.54 -16.81 6.04
CA LYS A 216 12.92 -17.78 6.95
C LYS A 216 11.98 -18.74 6.22
N LEU A 217 11.22 -18.23 5.25
CA LEU A 217 10.37 -19.08 4.40
C LEU A 217 11.20 -20.05 3.58
N MET A 218 12.29 -19.60 2.94
CA MET A 218 13.19 -20.46 2.17
C MET A 218 13.84 -21.53 3.04
N GLU A 219 14.32 -21.15 4.22
CA GLU A 219 14.96 -22.09 5.17
C GLU A 219 13.98 -23.15 5.70
N GLU A 220 12.79 -22.71 6.18
CA GLU A 220 11.84 -23.60 6.83
C GLU A 220 11.01 -24.47 5.86
N LEU A 221 10.87 -24.05 4.60
CA LEU A 221 10.08 -24.77 3.61
C LEU A 221 10.94 -25.68 2.72
N GLY A 222 12.16 -25.24 2.37
CA GLY A 222 13.20 -26.07 1.74
C GLY A 222 12.87 -26.70 0.37
N VAL A 223 11.69 -26.42 -0.19
CA VAL A 223 11.16 -27.06 -1.42
C VAL A 223 10.69 -26.02 -2.43
N ILE A 224 11.23 -24.82 -2.34
CA ILE A 224 10.91 -23.69 -3.23
C ILE A 224 12.04 -23.57 -4.25
N ASP A 225 11.72 -23.65 -5.55
CA ASP A 225 12.72 -23.48 -6.61
C ASP A 225 12.99 -22.00 -6.91
N LEU A 226 11.93 -21.18 -6.95
CA LEU A 226 12.00 -19.75 -7.20
C LEU A 226 11.09 -18.96 -6.23
N MET A 227 11.67 -17.99 -5.52
CA MET A 227 10.91 -17.02 -4.73
C MET A 227 10.95 -15.65 -5.40
N ILE A 228 9.78 -15.06 -5.66
CA ILE A 228 9.61 -13.70 -6.15
C ILE A 228 9.16 -12.85 -4.97
N THR A 229 10.00 -11.93 -4.52
CA THR A 229 9.73 -11.02 -3.38
C THR A 229 9.29 -9.63 -3.85
N ALA A 230 8.85 -8.77 -2.92
CA ALA A 230 8.29 -7.44 -3.21
C ALA A 230 8.48 -6.46 -2.03
N HIS A 231 7.74 -5.35 -2.01
CA HIS A 231 7.57 -4.43 -0.89
C HIS A 231 8.77 -3.51 -0.58
N GLN A 232 10.00 -3.94 -0.81
CA GLN A 232 11.19 -3.14 -0.47
C GLN A 232 11.57 -2.14 -1.56
N HIS A 233 10.89 -2.18 -2.72
CA HIS A 233 11.09 -1.29 -3.85
C HIS A 233 12.53 -1.30 -4.38
N GLN A 234 13.22 -2.44 -4.30
CA GLN A 234 14.61 -2.62 -4.74
C GLN A 234 14.67 -3.76 -5.74
N THR A 235 15.58 -3.64 -6.72
CA THR A 235 15.81 -4.72 -7.66
C THR A 235 16.89 -5.65 -7.12
N ILE A 236 16.55 -6.92 -6.93
CA ILE A 236 17.36 -7.91 -6.26
C ILE A 236 17.35 -9.21 -7.05
N VAL A 237 18.50 -9.84 -7.18
CA VAL A 237 18.65 -11.18 -7.74
C VAL A 237 19.66 -11.93 -6.89
N GLY A 238 19.34 -13.14 -6.49
CA GLY A 238 20.24 -13.95 -5.67
C GLY A 238 19.82 -15.40 -5.56
N GLN A 239 20.57 -16.13 -4.76
CA GLN A 239 20.30 -17.52 -4.41
C GLN A 239 20.60 -17.74 -2.93
N ASP A 240 19.72 -18.44 -2.25
CA ASP A 240 19.92 -18.88 -0.86
C ASP A 240 19.62 -20.39 -0.80
N HIS A 241 20.64 -21.18 -0.41
CA HIS A 241 20.62 -22.64 -0.52
C HIS A 241 20.29 -23.09 -1.97
N GLU A 242 19.22 -23.85 -2.16
CA GLU A 242 18.76 -24.33 -3.47
C GLU A 242 17.70 -23.40 -4.11
N THR A 243 17.19 -22.41 -3.38
CA THR A 243 16.16 -21.49 -3.85
C THR A 243 16.77 -20.27 -4.54
N TYR A 244 16.39 -20.02 -5.79
CA TYR A 244 16.59 -18.73 -6.44
C TYR A 244 15.58 -17.71 -5.89
N TYR A 245 16.01 -16.46 -5.70
CA TYR A 245 15.09 -15.40 -5.34
C TYR A 245 15.33 -14.14 -6.17
N VAL A 246 14.24 -13.46 -6.50
CA VAL A 246 14.28 -12.23 -7.25
C VAL A 246 13.27 -11.22 -6.68
N GLN A 247 13.57 -9.94 -6.84
CA GLN A 247 12.65 -8.84 -6.62
C GLN A 247 12.80 -7.86 -7.77
N ALA A 248 11.73 -7.53 -8.46
CA ALA A 248 11.71 -6.38 -9.35
C ALA A 248 11.63 -5.08 -8.51
N GLY A 249 12.11 -3.98 -9.06
CA GLY A 249 11.95 -2.67 -8.43
C GLY A 249 10.49 -2.23 -8.40
N GLN A 250 10.25 -0.93 -8.31
CA GLN A 250 8.90 -0.37 -8.30
C GLN A 250 8.57 0.35 -9.61
N ASP A 251 7.28 0.66 -9.83
CA ASP A 251 6.75 1.54 -10.87
C ASP A 251 7.10 1.09 -12.30
N ALA A 252 7.37 -0.20 -12.48
CA ALA A 252 7.87 -0.79 -13.73
C ALA A 252 9.10 -0.05 -14.31
N LYS A 253 10.00 0.48 -13.46
CA LYS A 253 11.28 1.05 -13.91
C LYS A 253 12.18 -0.02 -14.48
N GLU A 254 12.13 -1.16 -13.84
CA GLU A 254 12.88 -2.37 -14.20
C GLU A 254 11.95 -3.58 -14.11
N LEU A 255 12.25 -4.63 -14.82
CA LEU A 255 11.70 -5.95 -14.62
C LEU A 255 12.83 -6.98 -14.48
N VAL A 256 12.54 -8.09 -13.83
CA VAL A 256 13.48 -9.21 -13.81
C VAL A 256 13.04 -10.24 -14.82
N HIS A 257 13.98 -10.70 -15.64
CA HIS A 257 13.81 -11.74 -16.64
C HIS A 257 14.68 -12.94 -16.27
N LEU A 258 14.03 -14.10 -16.08
CA LEU A 258 14.70 -15.38 -15.84
C LEU A 258 14.49 -16.29 -17.05
N SER A 259 15.56 -16.94 -17.51
CA SER A 259 15.54 -17.97 -18.53
C SER A 259 15.90 -19.30 -17.88
N ILE A 260 14.95 -20.22 -17.83
CA ILE A 260 15.10 -21.50 -17.12
C ILE A 260 15.12 -22.64 -18.15
N ASN A 261 16.19 -23.41 -18.13
CA ASN A 261 16.32 -24.59 -18.96
C ASN A 261 15.99 -25.84 -18.15
N PHE A 262 15.01 -26.60 -18.62
CA PHE A 262 14.57 -27.86 -18.06
C PHE A 262 15.01 -29.02 -18.89
N LYS A 263 15.54 -30.06 -18.23
CA LYS A 263 15.96 -31.31 -18.84
C LYS A 263 14.99 -32.41 -18.47
N LYS A 264 14.37 -33.03 -19.49
CA LYS A 264 13.45 -34.15 -19.28
C LYS A 264 14.20 -35.35 -18.73
N ARG A 265 13.69 -35.91 -17.64
CA ARG A 265 13.98 -37.27 -17.16
C ARG A 265 12.95 -38.23 -17.73
N THR A 266 12.70 -39.36 -17.09
CA THR A 266 11.70 -40.30 -17.57
C THR A 266 10.27 -39.73 -17.53
N THR A 267 9.87 -39.20 -16.38
CA THR A 267 8.51 -38.66 -16.14
C THR A 267 8.50 -37.26 -15.56
N THR A 268 9.65 -36.72 -15.16
CA THR A 268 9.82 -35.42 -14.49
C THR A 268 10.83 -34.58 -15.26
N TYR A 269 10.95 -33.33 -14.84
CA TYR A 269 11.94 -32.38 -15.35
C TYR A 269 12.86 -31.93 -14.23
N ASP A 270 14.17 -31.87 -14.49
CA ASP A 270 15.14 -31.23 -13.62
C ASP A 270 15.51 -29.86 -14.18
N VAL A 271 15.80 -28.92 -13.33
CA VAL A 271 16.41 -27.63 -13.72
C VAL A 271 17.87 -27.89 -14.12
N GLU A 272 18.22 -27.52 -15.35
CA GLU A 272 19.60 -27.59 -15.85
C GLU A 272 20.36 -26.28 -15.61
N SER A 273 19.68 -25.13 -15.84
CA SER A 273 20.24 -23.81 -15.55
C SER A 273 19.14 -22.79 -15.32
N ILE A 274 19.43 -21.76 -14.51
CA ILE A 274 18.66 -20.54 -14.37
C ILE A 274 19.59 -19.37 -14.66
N ASP A 275 19.28 -18.61 -15.69
CA ASP A 275 19.93 -17.35 -16.02
C ASP A 275 18.98 -16.20 -15.71
N SER A 276 19.48 -15.13 -15.12
CA SER A 276 18.67 -13.96 -14.75
C SER A 276 19.27 -12.67 -15.27
N LYS A 277 18.38 -11.73 -15.64
CA LYS A 277 18.75 -10.38 -16.09
C LYS A 277 17.81 -9.37 -15.49
N VAL A 278 18.36 -8.25 -15.05
CA VAL A 278 17.61 -7.04 -14.75
C VAL A 278 17.51 -6.22 -16.04
N ILE A 279 16.31 -5.87 -16.41
CA ILE A 279 16.03 -5.14 -17.65
C ILE A 279 15.65 -3.70 -17.28
N ASP A 280 16.48 -2.75 -17.65
CA ASP A 280 16.15 -1.32 -17.57
C ASP A 280 15.16 -0.99 -18.71
N LEU A 281 13.93 -0.70 -18.32
CA LEU A 281 12.87 -0.44 -19.27
C LEU A 281 13.00 0.93 -19.96
N ASN A 282 13.89 1.82 -19.48
CA ASN A 282 14.19 3.07 -20.19
C ASN A 282 14.86 2.85 -21.55
N GLU A 283 15.46 1.68 -21.79
CA GLU A 283 16.08 1.33 -23.08
C GLU A 283 15.07 0.96 -24.17
N TYR A 284 13.76 0.86 -23.83
CA TYR A 284 12.71 0.39 -24.76
C TYR A 284 11.76 1.52 -25.12
N GLU A 285 11.20 1.45 -26.32
CA GLU A 285 10.13 2.33 -26.75
C GLU A 285 8.79 1.93 -26.10
N GLU A 286 7.90 2.89 -25.95
CA GLU A 286 6.56 2.64 -25.41
C GLU A 286 5.70 1.84 -26.41
N ASP A 287 4.95 0.86 -25.93
CA ASP A 287 4.01 0.09 -26.72
C ASP A 287 2.80 0.95 -27.09
N GLN A 288 2.65 1.22 -28.41
CA GLN A 288 1.61 2.10 -28.93
C GLN A 288 0.20 1.56 -28.67
N GLU A 289 0.02 0.24 -28.70
CA GLU A 289 -1.29 -0.37 -28.45
C GLU A 289 -1.74 -0.19 -27.01
N LEU A 290 -0.82 -0.31 -26.06
CA LEU A 290 -1.08 -0.05 -24.63
C LEU A 290 -1.35 1.45 -24.38
N LEU A 291 -0.64 2.33 -25.08
CA LEU A 291 -0.90 3.78 -25.04
C LEU A 291 -2.30 4.09 -25.57
N ASP A 292 -2.69 3.52 -26.70
CA ASP A 292 -4.01 3.76 -27.30
C ASP A 292 -5.12 3.20 -26.41
N LEU A 293 -4.91 2.02 -25.79
CA LEU A 293 -5.84 1.38 -24.87
C LEU A 293 -6.20 2.29 -23.68
N THR A 294 -5.24 3.05 -23.16
CA THR A 294 -5.41 3.90 -21.97
C THR A 294 -5.47 5.40 -22.29
N PHE A 295 -5.58 5.78 -23.55
CA PHE A 295 -5.55 7.18 -23.97
C PHE A 295 -6.61 8.05 -23.25
N TYR A 296 -7.86 7.59 -23.22
CA TYR A 296 -8.94 8.33 -22.56
C TYR A 296 -8.81 8.27 -21.02
N ASP A 297 -8.27 7.19 -20.48
CA ASP A 297 -8.02 7.05 -19.05
C ASP A 297 -6.99 8.08 -18.57
N ARG A 298 -5.86 8.19 -19.29
CA ARG A 298 -4.81 9.17 -18.99
C ARG A 298 -5.33 10.61 -19.13
N LYS A 299 -6.10 10.91 -20.18
CA LYS A 299 -6.71 12.23 -20.34
C LYS A 299 -7.71 12.57 -19.25
N ALA A 300 -8.51 11.61 -18.79
CA ALA A 300 -9.48 11.85 -17.74
C ALA A 300 -8.80 12.20 -16.40
N VAL A 301 -7.75 11.47 -16.04
CA VAL A 301 -6.97 11.80 -14.84
C VAL A 301 -6.28 13.15 -14.98
N ALA A 302 -5.62 13.41 -16.12
CA ALA A 302 -4.93 14.67 -16.34
C ALA A 302 -5.88 15.88 -16.33
N TYR A 303 -7.10 15.73 -16.88
CA TYR A 303 -8.11 16.80 -16.83
C TYR A 303 -8.56 17.05 -15.40
N TRP A 304 -8.92 15.99 -14.66
CA TRP A 304 -9.36 16.11 -13.27
C TRP A 304 -8.25 16.64 -12.36
N SER A 305 -7.01 16.20 -12.51
CA SER A 305 -5.90 16.62 -11.66
C SER A 305 -5.64 18.12 -11.74
N GLN A 306 -5.82 18.71 -12.93
CA GLN A 306 -5.60 20.13 -13.21
C GLN A 306 -6.82 21.02 -12.90
N GLU A 307 -7.96 20.44 -12.52
CA GLU A 307 -9.14 21.21 -12.14
C GLU A 307 -8.85 22.04 -10.89
N ILE A 308 -9.14 23.35 -10.96
CA ILE A 308 -8.91 24.29 -9.87
C ILE A 308 -10.01 24.13 -8.80
N ILE A 309 -9.61 23.83 -7.58
CA ILE A 309 -10.47 23.77 -6.40
C ILE A 309 -10.62 25.17 -5.79
N SER A 310 -9.51 25.93 -5.73
CA SER A 310 -9.49 27.26 -5.11
C SER A 310 -8.43 28.16 -5.77
N ASP A 311 -8.79 29.41 -6.02
CA ASP A 311 -7.89 30.48 -6.51
C ASP A 311 -7.76 31.64 -5.52
N LYS A 312 -8.10 31.43 -4.26
CA LYS A 312 -8.16 32.45 -3.21
C LYS A 312 -6.78 32.93 -2.74
N GLY A 313 -5.68 32.37 -3.24
CA GLY A 313 -4.33 32.72 -2.82
C GLY A 313 -4.02 32.34 -1.38
N LEU A 314 -4.54 31.21 -0.92
CA LEU A 314 -4.31 30.71 0.44
C LEU A 314 -2.83 30.39 0.68
N MET A 315 -2.37 30.66 1.91
CA MET A 315 -1.00 30.43 2.37
C MET A 315 -1.04 29.38 3.49
N LEU A 316 -1.00 28.10 3.11
CA LEU A 316 -1.11 26.95 4.00
C LEU A 316 0.11 26.04 3.84
N SER A 317 1.26 26.61 3.42
CA SER A 317 2.50 25.85 3.22
C SER A 317 3.03 25.38 4.56
N VAL A 318 3.43 24.11 4.61
CA VAL A 318 4.03 23.43 5.77
C VAL A 318 5.51 23.21 5.47
N ASN A 319 6.41 23.59 6.39
CA ASN A 319 7.86 23.42 6.23
C ASN A 319 8.41 22.20 6.97
N GLY A 320 7.56 21.42 7.57
CA GLY A 320 7.91 20.19 8.27
C GLY A 320 6.95 19.86 9.40
N LEU A 321 7.17 18.71 10.01
CA LEU A 321 6.33 18.17 11.09
C LEU A 321 6.15 19.16 12.25
N GLN A 322 7.20 19.91 12.59
CA GLN A 322 7.18 20.86 13.70
C GLN A 322 6.10 21.93 13.55
N ASP A 323 5.81 22.38 12.32
CA ASP A 323 4.75 23.36 12.04
C ASP A 323 3.36 22.82 12.42
N LEU A 324 3.15 21.51 12.37
CA LEU A 324 1.86 20.87 12.62
C LEU A 324 1.67 20.38 14.07
N VAL A 325 2.76 19.94 14.72
CA VAL A 325 2.67 19.32 16.05
C VAL A 325 3.14 20.21 17.20
N CYS A 326 3.78 21.36 16.93
CA CYS A 326 4.27 22.26 17.97
C CYS A 326 3.47 23.58 18.05
N GLN A 327 2.64 23.87 17.09
CA GLN A 327 1.84 25.09 17.02
C GLN A 327 0.58 24.88 16.18
N THR A 328 -0.43 25.71 16.40
CA THR A 328 -1.60 25.73 15.51
C THR A 328 -1.21 26.25 14.13
N HIS A 329 -1.53 25.52 13.10
CA HIS A 329 -1.16 25.85 11.72
C HIS A 329 -2.42 25.98 10.83
N PRO A 330 -2.47 26.95 9.87
CA PRO A 330 -3.63 27.09 9.00
C PRO A 330 -4.00 25.84 8.21
N PHE A 331 -3.04 25.00 7.85
CA PHE A 331 -3.31 23.74 7.19
C PHE A 331 -4.02 22.74 8.13
N SER A 332 -3.58 22.61 9.39
CA SER A 332 -4.28 21.76 10.38
C SER A 332 -5.69 22.29 10.68
N GLN A 333 -5.85 23.63 10.74
CA GLN A 333 -7.17 24.25 10.89
C GLN A 333 -8.11 23.88 9.74
N LEU A 334 -7.63 23.89 8.49
CA LEU A 334 -8.42 23.47 7.34
C LEU A 334 -8.93 22.03 7.49
N LEU A 335 -8.09 21.10 8.00
CA LEU A 335 -8.50 19.72 8.23
C LEU A 335 -9.60 19.62 9.29
N HIS A 336 -9.47 20.36 10.39
CA HIS A 336 -10.51 20.43 11.43
C HIS A 336 -11.80 21.11 10.93
N ASP A 337 -11.69 22.20 10.16
CA ASP A 337 -12.86 22.86 9.57
C ASP A 337 -13.57 21.96 8.54
N ALA A 338 -12.82 21.11 7.83
CA ALA A 338 -13.39 20.17 6.87
C ALA A 338 -14.13 19.02 7.56
N ILE A 339 -13.57 18.45 8.63
CA ILE A 339 -14.19 17.33 9.34
C ILE A 339 -15.52 17.73 10.01
N HIS A 340 -15.68 19.01 10.37
CA HIS A 340 -16.96 19.56 10.87
C HIS A 340 -18.08 19.58 9.83
N LEU A 341 -17.80 19.44 8.54
CA LEU A 341 -18.84 19.24 7.52
C LEU A 341 -19.55 17.90 7.66
N ALA A 342 -18.87 16.91 8.22
CA ALA A 342 -19.44 15.58 8.44
C ALA A 342 -20.29 15.52 9.70
N PHE A 343 -19.76 15.98 10.84
CA PHE A 343 -20.42 15.91 12.14
C PHE A 343 -20.12 17.18 12.96
N ASP A 344 -21.15 17.72 13.60
CA ASP A 344 -21.07 18.94 14.44
C ASP A 344 -20.72 18.57 15.89
N ASN A 345 -19.58 17.93 16.09
CA ASN A 345 -19.05 17.62 17.42
C ASN A 345 -17.99 18.66 17.82
N ASP A 346 -18.02 19.12 19.07
CA ASP A 346 -17.06 20.13 19.57
C ASP A 346 -15.61 19.65 19.51
N ILE A 347 -15.38 18.34 19.71
CA ILE A 347 -14.05 17.77 19.74
C ILE A 347 -13.76 17.03 18.43
N THR A 348 -12.64 17.38 17.80
CA THR A 348 -12.17 16.74 16.58
C THR A 348 -10.74 16.27 16.69
N CYS A 349 -10.44 15.16 15.99
CA CYS A 349 -9.10 14.55 15.91
C CYS A 349 -8.77 14.21 14.46
N VAL A 350 -7.63 14.69 13.98
CA VAL A 350 -7.09 14.36 12.66
C VAL A 350 -5.61 13.96 12.80
N HIS A 351 -5.12 13.12 11.91
CA HIS A 351 -3.69 12.76 11.89
C HIS A 351 -2.86 13.78 11.09
N VAL A 352 -1.57 13.79 11.35
CA VAL A 352 -0.62 14.55 10.53
C VAL A 352 -0.41 13.81 9.20
N PRO A 353 -0.65 14.43 8.03
CA PRO A 353 -0.37 13.81 6.75
C PRO A 353 1.13 13.56 6.54
N MET A 354 1.53 12.37 6.11
CA MET A 354 2.94 12.00 5.88
C MET A 354 3.67 12.89 4.88
N ASN A 355 2.96 13.42 3.88
CA ASN A 355 3.52 14.28 2.84
C ASN A 355 3.17 15.75 3.08
N GLY A 356 2.81 16.11 4.32
CA GLY A 356 2.43 17.47 4.72
C GLY A 356 3.54 18.52 4.60
N GLU A 357 4.76 18.11 4.22
CA GLU A 357 5.91 19.01 4.04
C GLU A 357 5.65 20.20 3.10
N LYS A 358 4.63 20.12 2.27
CA LYS A 358 4.29 21.21 1.34
C LYS A 358 3.00 21.94 1.71
N GLY A 359 2.05 21.28 2.38
CA GLY A 359 0.71 21.84 2.60
C GLY A 359 0.07 22.29 1.29
N LEU A 360 -0.67 23.42 1.34
CA LEU A 360 -1.34 23.99 0.17
C LEU A 360 -1.01 25.48 0.04
N SER A 361 -0.85 26.01 -1.18
CA SER A 361 -0.60 27.44 -1.39
C SER A 361 -1.02 27.94 -2.77
N GLY A 362 -1.39 29.22 -2.85
CA GLY A 362 -1.72 29.89 -4.10
C GLY A 362 -3.02 29.39 -4.74
N GLN A 363 -2.95 29.03 -6.02
CA GLN A 363 -4.02 28.35 -6.74
C GLN A 363 -3.93 26.86 -6.45
N ILE A 364 -4.98 26.26 -5.91
CA ILE A 364 -5.04 24.87 -5.48
C ILE A 364 -5.83 24.05 -6.49
N ARG A 365 -5.25 22.95 -6.95
CA ARG A 365 -5.84 21.97 -7.85
C ARG A 365 -6.11 20.65 -7.14
N ASN A 366 -6.83 19.73 -7.80
CA ASN A 366 -7.07 18.39 -7.27
C ASN A 366 -5.74 17.63 -7.00
N GLU A 367 -4.73 17.77 -7.85
CA GLU A 367 -3.42 17.15 -7.63
C GLU A 367 -2.69 17.70 -6.40
N ASP A 368 -2.76 19.03 -6.17
CA ASP A 368 -2.15 19.66 -4.99
C ASP A 368 -2.78 19.14 -3.71
N LEU A 369 -4.11 19.02 -3.70
CA LEU A 369 -4.84 18.47 -2.57
C LEU A 369 -4.48 16.99 -2.33
N TYR A 370 -4.43 16.18 -3.39
CA TYR A 370 -4.02 14.78 -3.26
C TYR A 370 -2.61 14.66 -2.67
N HIS A 371 -1.66 15.47 -3.13
CA HIS A 371 -0.29 15.43 -2.60
C HIS A 371 -0.20 15.91 -1.15
N ALA A 372 -1.00 16.90 -0.76
CA ALA A 372 -1.05 17.38 0.62
C ALA A 372 -1.79 16.41 1.57
N TYR A 373 -2.75 15.63 1.05
CA TYR A 373 -3.56 14.70 1.83
C TYR A 373 -3.90 13.43 1.01
N PRO A 374 -2.99 12.46 0.88
CA PRO A 374 -3.17 11.29 0.00
C PRO A 374 -4.02 10.16 0.59
N TYR A 375 -4.80 10.43 1.64
CA TYR A 375 -5.55 9.42 2.39
C TYR A 375 -7.02 9.38 1.96
N PRO A 376 -7.59 8.19 1.71
CA PRO A 376 -9.01 8.02 1.42
C PRO A 376 -9.86 7.84 2.69
N ASP A 377 -9.36 8.33 3.82
CA ASP A 377 -10.00 8.17 5.12
C ASP A 377 -11.29 8.99 5.27
N LYS A 378 -12.15 8.51 6.15
CA LYS A 378 -13.50 9.03 6.37
C LYS A 378 -13.69 9.48 7.82
N PRO A 379 -14.45 10.55 8.06
CA PRO A 379 -14.85 10.92 9.41
C PRO A 379 -15.75 9.88 10.09
N MET A 380 -15.53 9.67 11.37
CA MET A 380 -16.34 8.82 12.24
C MET A 380 -16.80 9.61 13.46
N ASP A 381 -18.07 9.48 13.78
CA ASP A 381 -18.65 10.00 15.02
C ASP A 381 -18.61 8.93 16.10
N MET A 382 -18.01 9.22 17.24
CA MET A 382 -17.85 8.27 18.33
C MET A 382 -17.88 8.91 19.70
N THR A 383 -18.12 8.07 20.71
CA THR A 383 -17.96 8.43 22.13
C THR A 383 -16.75 7.72 22.70
N ILE A 384 -15.82 8.50 23.27
CA ILE A 384 -14.61 8.02 23.94
C ILE A 384 -14.46 8.63 25.33
N SER A 385 -13.66 8.03 26.20
CA SER A 385 -13.38 8.61 27.53
C SER A 385 -12.30 9.70 27.44
N GLY A 386 -12.27 10.61 28.42
CA GLY A 386 -11.18 11.57 28.57
C GLY A 386 -9.82 10.88 28.75
N GLN A 387 -9.80 9.69 29.35
CA GLN A 387 -8.58 8.88 29.44
C GLN A 387 -8.08 8.45 28.06
N ASN A 388 -8.98 8.04 27.15
CA ASN A 388 -8.58 7.70 25.78
C ASN A 388 -7.95 8.90 25.04
N ILE A 389 -8.51 10.11 25.23
CA ILE A 389 -7.95 11.34 24.64
C ILE A 389 -6.51 11.53 25.16
N LYS A 390 -6.30 11.40 26.47
CA LYS A 390 -4.98 11.53 27.07
C LYS A 390 -4.01 10.49 26.54
N ASP A 391 -4.41 9.23 26.52
CA ASP A 391 -3.56 8.12 26.11
C ASP A 391 -3.12 8.25 24.63
N ILE A 392 -4.01 8.69 23.76
CA ILE A 392 -3.71 8.94 22.33
C ILE A 392 -2.71 10.10 22.21
N LEU A 393 -2.91 11.19 22.92
CA LEU A 393 -1.97 12.33 22.90
C LEU A 393 -0.60 11.91 23.46
N GLU A 394 -0.55 11.20 24.59
CA GLU A 394 0.71 10.68 25.16
C GLU A 394 1.44 9.77 24.16
N TYR A 395 0.71 8.89 23.47
CA TYR A 395 1.29 8.03 22.46
C TYR A 395 1.82 8.85 21.26
N SER A 396 1.05 9.79 20.76
CA SER A 396 1.46 10.68 19.66
C SER A 396 2.79 11.39 19.97
N TYR A 397 2.91 11.96 21.16
CA TYR A 397 4.10 12.70 21.56
C TYR A 397 5.22 11.82 22.15
N SER A 398 4.97 10.54 22.42
CA SER A 398 6.02 9.61 22.89
C SER A 398 7.09 9.32 21.82
N HIS A 399 6.75 9.50 20.57
CA HIS A 399 7.63 9.25 19.41
C HIS A 399 8.37 10.50 18.91
N LEU A 400 8.16 11.62 19.58
CA LEU A 400 8.79 12.90 19.26
C LEU A 400 9.89 13.21 20.28
N ASP A 401 11.00 13.75 19.78
CA ASP A 401 12.06 14.25 20.64
C ASP A 401 12.70 15.49 20.00
N PHE A 402 13.36 16.34 20.81
CA PHE A 402 14.07 17.48 20.33
C PHE A 402 15.58 17.22 20.37
N VAL A 403 16.22 17.23 19.21
CA VAL A 403 17.67 17.09 19.05
C VAL A 403 18.20 18.38 18.46
N ASN A 404 19.05 19.11 19.23
CA ASN A 404 19.60 20.42 18.81
C ASN A 404 18.51 21.42 18.40
N GLU A 405 17.46 21.55 19.18
CA GLU A 405 16.30 22.44 18.95
C GLU A 405 15.46 22.07 17.70
N GLN A 406 15.77 20.97 17.01
CA GLN A 406 14.97 20.45 15.92
C GLN A 406 14.16 19.23 16.36
N LEU A 407 12.88 19.20 15.97
CA LEU A 407 12.03 18.06 16.21
C LEU A 407 12.52 16.84 15.42
N SER A 408 12.67 15.73 16.11
CA SER A 408 13.08 14.45 15.53
C SER A 408 12.06 13.40 15.87
N LEU A 409 11.77 12.53 14.90
CA LEU A 409 10.96 11.33 15.12
C LEU A 409 11.86 10.18 15.57
N THR A 410 11.50 9.49 16.63
CA THR A 410 12.15 8.25 17.07
C THR A 410 11.70 7.04 16.25
N ILE A 411 10.56 7.16 15.58
CA ILE A 411 10.03 6.23 14.57
C ILE A 411 9.72 7.02 13.30
N ILE A 412 9.77 6.35 12.13
CA ILE A 412 9.65 7.01 10.81
C ILE A 412 8.18 7.23 10.38
N ASP A 413 7.22 7.12 11.27
CA ASP A 413 5.80 7.23 10.91
C ASP A 413 5.17 8.49 11.50
N GLU A 414 5.22 9.60 10.76
CA GLU A 414 4.63 10.88 11.14
C GLU A 414 3.10 10.80 11.32
N THR A 415 2.46 9.83 10.66
CA THR A 415 1.00 9.65 10.73
C THR A 415 0.53 9.19 12.11
N LEU A 416 1.46 8.74 12.96
CA LEU A 416 1.19 8.44 14.37
C LEU A 416 1.07 9.69 15.24
N CYS A 417 1.22 10.90 14.68
CA CYS A 417 0.95 12.14 15.39
C CYS A 417 -0.49 12.59 15.10
N THR A 418 -1.20 13.00 16.15
CA THR A 418 -2.57 13.51 16.03
C THR A 418 -2.65 14.99 16.41
N MET A 419 -3.56 15.68 15.75
CA MET A 419 -3.92 17.06 16.04
C MET A 419 -5.35 17.08 16.58
N TRP A 420 -5.58 17.82 17.66
CA TRP A 420 -6.87 17.87 18.34
C TRP A 420 -7.40 19.30 18.44
N GLN A 421 -8.72 19.47 18.34
CA GLN A 421 -9.42 20.72 18.61
C GLN A 421 -10.65 20.47 19.52
N GLY A 422 -11.19 21.56 20.11
CA GLY A 422 -12.35 21.53 20.98
C GLY A 422 -12.02 21.58 22.48
N PHE A 423 -10.75 21.56 22.84
CA PHE A 423 -10.26 21.74 24.23
C PHE A 423 -8.82 22.25 24.22
N ASN A 424 -8.39 22.81 25.36
CA ASN A 424 -7.01 23.25 25.53
C ASN A 424 -6.15 22.14 26.14
N TYR A 425 -4.91 21.99 25.65
CA TYR A 425 -3.95 21.04 26.19
C TYR A 425 -2.51 21.57 26.13
N GLU A 426 -1.69 21.05 26.98
CA GLU A 426 -0.26 21.37 27.05
C GLU A 426 0.58 20.10 26.94
N ILE A 427 1.66 20.17 26.18
CA ILE A 427 2.64 19.11 26.01
C ILE A 427 3.95 19.59 26.60
N ASP A 428 4.43 18.95 27.66
CA ASP A 428 5.75 19.22 28.24
C ASP A 428 6.77 18.16 27.78
N MET A 429 7.54 18.51 26.76
CA MET A 429 8.56 17.61 26.18
C MET A 429 9.77 17.37 27.13
N ASN A 430 9.85 18.08 28.27
CA ASN A 430 10.85 17.82 29.28
C ASN A 430 10.51 16.65 30.21
N GLN A 431 9.25 16.18 30.14
CA GLN A 431 8.80 15.01 30.88
C GLN A 431 9.10 13.72 30.13
N GLU A 432 9.14 12.61 30.87
CA GLU A 432 9.26 11.28 30.27
C GLU A 432 8.04 10.94 29.40
N PRO A 433 8.21 10.15 28.31
CA PRO A 433 7.09 9.65 27.53
C PRO A 433 6.02 9.00 28.41
N GLY A 434 4.76 9.35 28.18
CA GLY A 434 3.62 8.93 29.00
C GLY A 434 3.27 9.87 30.16
N GLN A 435 4.02 10.96 30.33
CA GLN A 435 3.79 12.01 31.35
C GLN A 435 3.85 13.43 30.76
N ARG A 436 3.78 13.56 29.46
CA ARG A 436 3.95 14.82 28.72
C ARG A 436 2.68 15.64 28.61
N VAL A 437 1.51 15.01 28.70
CA VAL A 437 0.21 15.64 28.37
C VAL A 437 -0.51 16.12 29.62
N MET A 438 -0.86 17.41 29.59
CA MET A 438 -1.73 18.05 30.59
C MET A 438 -3.02 18.50 29.93
N LEU A 439 -4.16 18.09 30.49
CA LEU A 439 -5.52 18.39 30.01
C LEU A 439 -6.30 19.11 31.12
N ASP A 440 -6.50 20.40 30.97
CA ASP A 440 -7.20 21.19 32.00
C ASP A 440 -8.73 21.12 31.88
N GLN A 441 -9.26 20.90 30.67
CA GLN A 441 -10.71 20.97 30.36
C GLN A 441 -11.34 19.57 30.19
N ILE A 442 -10.54 18.51 30.16
CA ILE A 442 -10.99 17.14 29.98
C ILE A 442 -10.94 16.38 31.30
N ASP A 443 -12.10 15.95 31.80
CA ASP A 443 -12.22 15.02 32.93
C ASP A 443 -11.96 13.59 32.42
N LEU A 444 -10.91 12.96 32.89
CA LEU A 444 -10.46 11.62 32.43
C LEU A 444 -11.52 10.54 32.62
N THR A 445 -12.45 10.75 33.57
CA THR A 445 -13.50 9.76 33.91
C THR A 445 -14.78 9.93 33.12
N LYS A 446 -14.95 11.07 32.42
CA LYS A 446 -16.12 11.35 31.61
C LYS A 446 -15.96 10.87 30.18
N SER A 447 -17.08 10.72 29.51
CA SER A 447 -17.15 10.43 28.07
C SER A 447 -17.43 11.67 27.26
N TYR A 448 -16.81 11.76 26.09
CA TYR A 448 -16.91 12.88 25.16
C TYR A 448 -17.30 12.38 23.77
N ARG A 449 -18.13 13.14 23.08
CA ARG A 449 -18.41 12.89 21.68
C ARG A 449 -17.32 13.53 20.82
N VAL A 450 -16.74 12.75 19.94
CA VAL A 450 -15.57 13.13 19.16
C VAL A 450 -15.78 12.75 17.70
N THR A 451 -15.40 13.64 16.79
CA THR A 451 -15.22 13.26 15.38
C THR A 451 -13.74 13.00 15.12
N MET A 452 -13.41 11.81 14.66
CA MET A 452 -12.05 11.50 14.18
C MET A 452 -12.09 10.75 12.85
N THR A 453 -10.95 10.73 12.14
CA THR A 453 -10.90 9.94 10.90
C THR A 453 -10.79 8.45 11.23
N ASP A 454 -11.30 7.59 10.34
CA ASP A 454 -11.17 6.14 10.46
C ASP A 454 -9.70 5.71 10.46
N TYR A 455 -8.81 6.47 9.82
CA TYR A 455 -7.37 6.29 9.89
C TYR A 455 -6.84 6.48 11.32
N CYS A 456 -7.23 7.54 12.02
CA CYS A 456 -6.91 7.75 13.43
C CYS A 456 -7.46 6.61 14.29
N TYR A 457 -8.73 6.26 14.11
CA TYR A 457 -9.35 5.16 14.85
C TYR A 457 -8.56 3.85 14.72
N ARG A 458 -8.17 3.47 13.52
CA ARG A 458 -7.39 2.24 13.26
C ARG A 458 -6.04 2.24 13.97
N ASN A 459 -5.27 3.32 13.84
CA ASN A 459 -3.95 3.43 14.45
C ASN A 459 -4.00 3.42 15.98
N TYR A 460 -5.09 3.92 16.57
CA TYR A 460 -5.27 3.99 18.00
C TYR A 460 -6.25 2.97 18.59
N LYS A 461 -6.61 1.95 17.83
CA LYS A 461 -7.59 0.91 18.21
C LYS A 461 -7.28 0.29 19.59
N ASN A 462 -6.02 0.11 19.94
CA ASN A 462 -5.61 -0.43 21.23
C ASN A 462 -6.00 0.47 22.42
N TYR A 463 -6.06 1.77 22.21
CA TYR A 463 -6.51 2.77 23.20
C TYR A 463 -8.03 2.97 23.17
N LEU A 464 -8.70 2.59 22.07
CA LEU A 464 -10.11 2.85 21.80
C LEU A 464 -11.01 1.61 21.98
N LYS A 465 -10.56 0.59 22.72
CA LYS A 465 -11.30 -0.68 22.91
C LYS A 465 -12.73 -0.52 23.43
N ASN A 466 -12.99 0.56 24.19
CA ASN A 466 -14.29 0.86 24.77
C ASN A 466 -15.00 2.02 24.04
N ALA A 467 -14.51 2.45 22.90
CA ALA A 467 -15.15 3.49 22.09
C ALA A 467 -16.52 2.98 21.57
N ILE A 468 -17.51 3.86 21.56
CA ILE A 468 -18.80 3.60 20.97
C ILE A 468 -18.85 4.36 19.65
N ILE A 469 -18.81 3.64 18.53
CA ILE A 469 -18.97 4.21 17.20
C ILE A 469 -20.45 4.41 16.96
N HIS A 470 -20.85 5.62 16.58
CA HIS A 470 -22.23 5.97 16.28
C HIS A 470 -22.50 5.93 14.78
N GLU A 471 -21.63 6.54 14.00
CA GLU A 471 -21.79 6.66 12.56
C GLU A 471 -20.44 6.85 11.87
N SER A 472 -20.32 6.38 10.63
CA SER A 472 -19.22 6.67 9.72
C SER A 472 -19.74 7.49 8.54
N TYR A 473 -19.06 8.55 8.18
CA TYR A 473 -19.48 9.40 7.06
C TYR A 473 -19.11 8.75 5.73
N ASP A 474 -19.93 8.94 4.70
CA ASP A 474 -19.73 8.23 3.42
C ASP A 474 -18.61 8.84 2.57
N GLU A 475 -18.36 10.14 2.70
CA GLU A 475 -17.36 10.84 1.91
C GLU A 475 -15.99 10.91 2.59
N THR A 476 -14.94 11.00 1.79
CA THR A 476 -13.56 11.08 2.27
C THR A 476 -13.21 12.49 2.74
N MET A 477 -12.20 12.59 3.61
CA MET A 477 -11.63 13.88 4.03
C MET A 477 -11.21 14.76 2.84
N ASN A 478 -10.65 14.18 1.78
CA ASN A 478 -10.31 14.93 0.56
C ASN A 478 -11.53 15.62 -0.07
N THR A 479 -12.67 14.94 -0.12
CA THR A 479 -13.92 15.52 -0.63
C THR A 479 -14.35 16.70 0.23
N LEU A 480 -14.32 16.54 1.55
CA LEU A 480 -14.70 17.58 2.51
C LEU A 480 -13.75 18.79 2.49
N ILE A 481 -12.44 18.54 2.38
CA ILE A 481 -11.44 19.61 2.22
C ILE A 481 -11.70 20.39 0.92
N ALA A 482 -11.93 19.68 -0.19
CA ALA A 482 -12.25 20.32 -1.47
C ALA A 482 -13.54 21.15 -1.40
N GLU A 483 -14.59 20.65 -0.75
CA GLU A 483 -15.84 21.36 -0.51
C GLU A 483 -15.61 22.65 0.30
N LYS A 484 -14.85 22.55 1.39
CA LYS A 484 -14.50 23.71 2.22
C LYS A 484 -13.70 24.76 1.45
N LEU A 485 -12.74 24.33 0.63
CA LEU A 485 -11.94 25.21 -0.21
C LEU A 485 -12.77 25.90 -1.32
N ARG A 486 -13.81 25.24 -1.85
CA ARG A 486 -14.72 25.81 -2.85
C ARG A 486 -15.69 26.85 -2.28
N ASP A 487 -16.01 26.81 -0.98
CA ASP A 487 -16.91 27.79 -0.35
C ASP A 487 -16.31 29.20 -0.47
N PRO A 488 -16.95 30.14 -1.23
CA PRO A 488 -16.40 31.47 -1.45
C PRO A 488 -16.30 32.33 -0.17
N ASN A 489 -17.06 31.97 0.87
CA ASN A 489 -17.07 32.67 2.14
C ASN A 489 -16.08 32.11 3.16
N TYR A 490 -15.54 30.94 2.91
CA TYR A 490 -14.61 30.31 3.83
C TYR A 490 -13.35 31.15 4.03
N ARG A 491 -13.02 31.40 5.28
CA ARG A 491 -11.79 32.06 5.75
C ARG A 491 -11.23 31.25 6.91
N ILE A 492 -9.95 30.95 6.86
CA ILE A 492 -9.27 30.20 7.91
C ILE A 492 -9.03 31.11 9.10
N SER A 493 -9.47 30.65 10.26
CA SER A 493 -9.24 31.32 11.54
C SER A 493 -8.69 30.31 12.54
N CYS A 494 -7.38 30.37 12.78
CA CYS A 494 -6.73 29.47 13.72
C CYS A 494 -7.12 29.81 15.15
N SER A 495 -7.36 28.77 15.95
CA SER A 495 -7.51 28.86 17.39
C SER A 495 -6.28 28.26 18.06
N ASP A 496 -5.61 29.03 18.93
CA ASP A 496 -4.48 28.54 19.73
C ASP A 496 -5.03 27.70 20.90
N ASN A 497 -5.15 26.40 20.69
CA ASN A 497 -5.73 25.48 21.66
C ASN A 497 -4.69 24.55 22.30
N PHE A 498 -3.41 24.65 21.94
CA PHE A 498 -2.36 23.86 22.58
C PHE A 498 -1.01 24.59 22.62
N VAL A 499 -0.18 24.18 23.54
CA VAL A 499 1.19 24.67 23.72
C VAL A 499 2.13 23.49 23.90
N VAL A 500 3.26 23.51 23.18
CA VAL A 500 4.34 22.54 23.36
C VAL A 500 5.52 23.24 24.05
N LYS A 501 5.86 22.78 25.23
CA LYS A 501 7.01 23.28 26.01
C LYS A 501 8.25 22.46 25.70
N ASN A 502 9.29 23.12 25.27
CA ASN A 502 10.63 22.57 25.10
C ASN A 502 11.63 23.54 25.75
N ARG A 503 12.73 23.02 26.27
CA ARG A 503 13.79 23.87 26.86
C ARG A 503 14.58 24.58 25.80
#